data_27619c72f65fb19f2ef0b89ae3dd6d18
#
_entry.id   27619c72f65fb19f2ef0b89ae3dd6d18
#
_cell.length_a   1.000
_cell.length_b   1.000
_cell.length_c   1.000
_cell.angle_alpha   90.00
_cell.angle_beta   90.00
_cell.angle_gamma   90.00
#
_symmetry.space_group_name_H-M   'P 1'
#
loop_
_entity.id
_entity.type
_entity.pdbx_description
1 polymer ?
#
loop_
_entity_poly.entity_id
_entity_poly.type
_entity_poly.pdbx_seq_one_letter_code
_entity_poly.pdbx_strand_id
1 'polypeptide(L)'
;VSTSATFTKAVHAASVTLTTPLAVDGDITVAVLQVTGSIPDDAKFKAEVTNNAKDAAPVWQDATTEVKKGVNIVFENKTATAGAAFNFRVSVERGASGEGGYIEAVSGAFE
;
A
#
# COMPACT_ATOMS: atom_id res chain seq x y z
N VAL A 1 -22.99 2.24 -7.64
CA VAL A 1 -22.30 3.23 -6.81
C VAL A 1 -20.82 2.96 -6.85
N SER A 2 -20.04 3.93 -7.26
CA SER A 2 -18.59 3.76 -7.24
C SER A 2 -18.04 4.11 -5.86
N THR A 3 -17.10 3.32 -5.40
CA THR A 3 -16.37 3.55 -4.17
C THR A 3 -15.03 4.17 -4.54
N SER A 4 -14.72 5.33 -4.00
CA SER A 4 -13.41 5.94 -4.21
C SER A 4 -13.00 6.75 -2.98
N ALA A 5 -11.71 6.73 -2.68
CA ALA A 5 -11.16 7.50 -1.59
C ALA A 5 -9.70 7.81 -1.89
N THR A 6 -9.22 8.91 -1.34
CA THR A 6 -7.81 9.30 -1.41
C THR A 6 -7.25 9.38 0.00
N PHE A 7 -5.94 9.22 0.11
CA PHE A 7 -5.28 9.29 1.41
C PHE A 7 -3.85 9.79 1.27
N THR A 8 -3.33 10.33 2.36
CA THR A 8 -1.91 10.70 2.46
C THR A 8 -1.45 10.39 3.88
N LYS A 9 -0.36 9.66 4.00
CA LYS A 9 0.24 9.33 5.29
C LYS A 9 1.68 9.86 5.32
N ALA A 10 1.91 10.91 6.10
CA ALA A 10 3.24 11.46 6.28
C ALA A 10 3.99 10.65 7.35
N VAL A 11 5.23 10.26 7.04
CA VAL A 11 6.07 9.46 7.93
C VAL A 11 7.53 9.84 7.70
N HIS A 12 8.40 9.35 8.57
CA HIS A 12 9.84 9.39 8.34
C HIS A 12 10.40 8.10 8.93
N ALA A 13 10.28 7.02 8.18
CA ALA A 13 10.58 5.68 8.69
C ALA A 13 10.95 4.74 7.53
N ALA A 14 11.55 3.60 7.89
CA ALA A 14 11.86 2.55 6.92
C ALA A 14 10.67 1.68 6.57
N SER A 15 9.58 1.77 7.33
CA SER A 15 8.35 1.04 7.03
C SER A 15 7.14 1.82 7.50
N VAL A 16 6.01 1.61 6.84
CA VAL A 16 4.76 2.29 7.17
C VAL A 16 3.55 1.43 6.81
N THR A 17 2.56 1.47 7.68
CA THR A 17 1.24 0.87 7.43
C THR A 17 0.21 1.75 8.13
N LEU A 18 -1.04 1.71 7.68
CA LEU A 18 -2.10 2.43 8.36
C LEU A 18 -2.48 1.70 9.65
N THR A 19 -2.55 2.43 10.76
CA THR A 19 -2.99 1.88 12.04
C THR A 19 -4.46 1.47 11.97
N THR A 20 -5.27 2.26 11.28
CA THR A 20 -6.69 1.97 11.06
C THR A 20 -6.96 1.83 9.57
N PRO A 21 -7.46 0.68 9.11
CA PRO A 21 -7.80 0.52 7.69
C PRO A 21 -8.86 1.50 7.26
N LEU A 22 -8.84 1.86 5.98
CA LEU A 22 -9.80 2.77 5.39
C LEU A 22 -11.01 1.98 4.90
N ALA A 23 -12.08 1.99 5.67
CA ALA A 23 -13.31 1.28 5.35
C ALA A 23 -14.18 2.08 4.40
N VAL A 24 -14.82 1.40 3.45
CA VAL A 24 -15.71 2.01 2.47
C VAL A 24 -16.93 1.13 2.24
N ASP A 25 -17.97 1.72 1.67
CA ASP A 25 -19.14 0.97 1.20
C ASP A 25 -18.85 0.49 -0.22
N GLY A 26 -19.11 -0.77 -0.49
CA GLY A 26 -18.86 -1.37 -1.81
C GLY A 26 -17.48 -2.03 -1.88
N ASP A 27 -17.14 -2.56 -3.04
CA ASP A 27 -15.91 -3.30 -3.24
C ASP A 27 -14.78 -2.40 -3.70
N ILE A 28 -13.57 -2.72 -3.26
CA ILE A 28 -12.35 -2.04 -3.73
C ILE A 28 -11.72 -2.95 -4.78
N THR A 29 -11.61 -2.46 -6.01
CA THR A 29 -11.12 -3.25 -7.14
C THR A 29 -9.77 -2.80 -7.65
N VAL A 30 -9.43 -1.52 -7.46
CA VAL A 30 -8.18 -0.96 -7.98
C VAL A 30 -7.65 0.09 -7.00
N ALA A 31 -6.33 0.22 -6.95
CA ALA A 31 -5.67 1.24 -6.13
C ALA A 31 -4.43 1.74 -6.85
N VAL A 32 -3.99 2.93 -6.47
CA VAL A 32 -2.69 3.46 -6.88
C VAL A 32 -1.99 4.02 -5.65
N LEU A 33 -0.70 3.73 -5.53
CA LEU A 33 0.12 4.22 -4.43
C LEU A 33 1.31 4.99 -4.96
N GLN A 34 1.63 6.08 -4.29
CA GLN A 34 2.86 6.84 -4.54
C GLN A 34 3.64 6.93 -3.24
N VAL A 35 4.90 6.54 -3.31
CA VAL A 35 5.80 6.58 -2.16
C VAL A 35 6.85 7.65 -2.40
N THR A 36 6.94 8.58 -1.47
CA THR A 36 7.95 9.65 -1.50
C THR A 36 8.98 9.37 -0.43
N GLY A 37 10.24 9.55 -0.76
CA GLY A 37 11.33 9.33 0.19
C GLY A 37 12.65 9.08 -0.51
N SER A 38 13.62 8.60 0.24
CA SER A 38 14.94 8.27 -0.27
C SER A 38 15.05 6.74 -0.33
N ILE A 39 15.10 6.19 -1.54
CA ILE A 39 15.19 4.74 -1.74
C ILE A 39 16.42 4.50 -2.62
N PRO A 40 17.54 4.05 -2.03
CA PRO A 40 18.75 3.71 -2.83
C PRO A 40 18.44 2.62 -3.86
N ASP A 41 19.11 2.65 -4.99
CA ASP A 41 18.86 1.73 -6.10
C ASP A 41 18.97 0.26 -5.70
N ASP A 42 19.89 -0.07 -4.79
CA ASP A 42 20.10 -1.43 -4.33
C ASP A 42 19.33 -1.76 -3.07
N ALA A 43 18.55 -0.84 -2.54
CA ALA A 43 17.71 -1.08 -1.37
C ALA A 43 16.57 -2.05 -1.70
N LYS A 44 16.19 -2.84 -0.71
CA LYS A 44 15.08 -3.78 -0.86
C LYS A 44 13.78 -3.08 -0.53
N PHE A 45 13.07 -2.68 -1.57
CA PHE A 45 11.77 -2.04 -1.44
C PHE A 45 10.67 -3.08 -1.61
N LYS A 46 9.70 -3.07 -0.72
CA LYS A 46 8.55 -3.96 -0.78
C LYS A 46 7.27 -3.20 -0.48
N ALA A 47 6.24 -3.43 -1.29
CA ALA A 47 4.93 -2.85 -1.09
C ALA A 47 3.86 -3.92 -1.25
N GLU A 48 2.92 -3.95 -0.31
CA GLU A 48 1.78 -4.86 -0.34
C GLU A 48 0.51 -4.09 -0.02
N VAL A 49 -0.61 -4.53 -0.58
CA VAL A 49 -1.91 -3.90 -0.36
C VAL A 49 -2.97 -4.96 -0.10
N THR A 50 -4.04 -4.56 0.58
CA THR A 50 -5.20 -5.43 0.78
C THR A 50 -6.48 -4.61 0.64
N ASN A 51 -7.53 -5.26 0.13
CA ASN A 51 -8.85 -4.65 0.01
C ASN A 51 -9.86 -5.22 1.04
N ASN A 52 -9.41 -6.11 1.90
CA ASN A 52 -10.23 -6.72 2.94
C ASN A 52 -9.54 -6.66 4.32
N ALA A 53 -8.97 -5.52 4.65
CA ALA A 53 -8.15 -5.35 5.84
C ALA A 53 -8.88 -5.61 7.15
N LYS A 54 -10.21 -5.55 7.17
CA LYS A 54 -11.02 -5.83 8.37
C LYS A 54 -11.32 -7.31 8.57
N ASP A 55 -11.08 -8.15 7.56
CA ASP A 55 -11.30 -9.58 7.69
C ASP A 55 -10.29 -10.18 8.66
N ALA A 56 -10.66 -11.30 9.28
CA ALA A 56 -9.79 -12.00 10.22
C ALA A 56 -8.46 -12.40 9.59
N ALA A 57 -8.48 -12.73 8.30
CA ALA A 57 -7.29 -13.10 7.53
C ALA A 57 -7.25 -12.27 6.23
N PRO A 58 -6.78 -11.02 6.29
CA PRO A 58 -6.70 -10.18 5.10
C PRO A 58 -5.82 -10.81 4.02
N VAL A 59 -6.22 -10.63 2.76
CA VAL A 59 -5.43 -11.10 1.62
C VAL A 59 -4.48 -9.99 1.20
N TRP A 60 -3.21 -10.15 1.51
CA TRP A 60 -2.17 -9.20 1.12
C TRP A 60 -1.64 -9.55 -0.26
N GLN A 61 -1.65 -8.56 -1.13
CA GLN A 61 -1.18 -8.71 -2.51
C GLN A 61 0.10 -7.90 -2.69
N ASP A 62 1.12 -8.54 -3.27
CA ASP A 62 2.38 -7.85 -3.58
C ASP A 62 2.12 -6.84 -4.71
N ALA A 63 2.49 -5.60 -4.47
CA ALA A 63 2.32 -4.50 -5.41
C ALA A 63 3.62 -3.72 -5.61
N THR A 64 4.75 -4.32 -5.28
CA THR A 64 6.05 -3.65 -5.33
C THR A 64 6.33 -3.04 -6.70
N THR A 65 6.12 -3.80 -7.77
CA THR A 65 6.39 -3.35 -9.14
C THR A 65 5.47 -2.21 -9.54
N GLU A 66 4.18 -2.33 -9.25
CA GLU A 66 3.18 -1.32 -9.58
C GLU A 66 3.45 -0.01 -8.84
N VAL A 67 3.80 -0.09 -7.56
CA VAL A 67 4.12 1.09 -6.75
C VAL A 67 5.36 1.80 -7.27
N LYS A 68 6.40 1.04 -7.64
CA LYS A 68 7.63 1.62 -8.21
C LYS A 68 7.37 2.32 -9.53
N LYS A 69 6.45 1.82 -10.34
CA LYS A 69 6.11 2.39 -11.64
C LYS A 69 5.04 3.48 -11.56
N GLY A 70 4.35 3.58 -10.43
CA GLY A 70 3.25 4.53 -10.27
C GLY A 70 2.01 4.17 -11.09
N VAL A 71 1.79 2.87 -11.35
CA VAL A 71 0.64 2.40 -12.13
C VAL A 71 -0.42 1.78 -11.23
N ASN A 72 -1.60 1.57 -11.79
CA ASN A 72 -2.73 1.00 -11.04
C ASN A 72 -2.45 -0.43 -10.58
N ILE A 73 -2.91 -0.73 -9.37
CA ILE A 73 -2.87 -2.06 -8.77
C ILE A 73 -4.29 -2.62 -8.89
N VAL A 74 -4.45 -3.71 -9.63
CA VAL A 74 -5.75 -4.38 -9.75
C VAL A 74 -5.80 -5.49 -8.71
N PHE A 75 -6.79 -5.43 -7.81
CA PHE A 75 -6.92 -6.44 -6.76
C PHE A 75 -7.40 -7.77 -7.31
N GLU A 76 -6.71 -8.83 -6.96
CA GLU A 76 -7.10 -10.20 -7.30
C GLU A 76 -8.20 -10.71 -6.37
N ASN A 77 -8.17 -10.29 -5.10
CA ASN A 77 -9.18 -10.71 -4.14
C ASN A 77 -10.52 -9.99 -4.40
N LYS A 78 -11.60 -10.75 -4.48
CA LYS A 78 -12.95 -10.26 -4.75
C LYS A 78 -13.89 -10.39 -3.56
N THR A 79 -13.40 -10.80 -2.39
CA THR A 79 -14.23 -11.07 -1.22
C THR A 79 -13.76 -10.25 -0.03
N ALA A 80 -14.69 -9.58 0.64
CA ALA A 80 -14.43 -8.84 1.87
C ALA A 80 -15.57 -9.14 2.86
N THR A 81 -15.42 -10.19 3.64
CA THR A 81 -16.47 -10.70 4.54
C THR A 81 -16.89 -9.67 5.60
N ALA A 82 -15.93 -8.94 6.14
CA ALA A 82 -16.20 -7.89 7.14
C ALA A 82 -16.42 -6.51 6.52
N GLY A 83 -16.57 -6.45 5.19
CA GLY A 83 -16.70 -5.20 4.46
C GLY A 83 -15.38 -4.75 3.85
N ALA A 84 -15.44 -4.03 2.74
CA ALA A 84 -14.25 -3.58 2.05
C ALA A 84 -13.48 -2.57 2.90
N ALA A 85 -12.19 -2.77 3.02
CA ALA A 85 -11.29 -1.87 3.73
C ALA A 85 -9.91 -1.95 3.12
N PHE A 86 -9.32 -0.78 2.87
CA PHE A 86 -8.01 -0.68 2.25
C PHE A 86 -6.94 -0.50 3.32
N ASN A 87 -5.84 -1.21 3.16
CA ASN A 87 -4.62 -0.95 3.91
C ASN A 87 -3.43 -1.25 3.01
N PHE A 88 -2.28 -0.74 3.40
CA PHE A 88 -1.03 -0.99 2.71
C PHE A 88 0.07 -1.22 3.73
N ARG A 89 1.13 -1.87 3.30
CA ARG A 89 2.36 -1.92 4.07
C ARG A 89 3.53 -1.79 3.10
N VAL A 90 4.39 -0.83 3.38
CA VAL A 90 5.53 -0.49 2.54
C VAL A 90 6.77 -0.50 3.41
N SER A 91 7.84 -1.10 2.92
CA SER A 91 9.10 -1.13 3.65
C SER A 91 10.28 -0.96 2.70
N VAL A 92 11.38 -0.43 3.22
CA VAL A 92 12.64 -0.34 2.52
C VAL A 92 13.75 -0.83 3.45
N GLU A 93 14.58 -1.75 2.96
CA GLU A 93 15.70 -2.30 3.72
C GLU A 93 17.01 -2.00 3.01
N ARG A 94 18.10 -1.99 3.79
CA ARG A 94 19.43 -1.77 3.23
C ARG A 94 19.78 -2.84 2.22
N GLY A 95 20.35 -2.41 1.10
CA GLY A 95 20.89 -3.31 0.10
C GLY A 95 22.38 -3.62 0.34
N ALA A 96 23.03 -4.15 -0.68
CA ALA A 96 24.43 -4.58 -0.59
C ALA A 96 25.41 -3.43 -0.33
N SER A 97 25.07 -2.20 -0.74
CA SER A 97 25.91 -1.02 -0.50
C SER A 97 25.91 -0.61 0.97
N GLY A 98 24.96 -1.09 1.76
CA GLY A 98 24.79 -0.67 3.16
C GLY A 98 24.04 0.62 3.32
N GLU A 99 23.65 1.28 2.24
CA GLU A 99 22.83 2.50 2.32
C GLU A 99 21.41 2.16 2.72
N GLY A 100 20.92 2.83 3.77
CA GLY A 100 19.54 2.73 4.20
C GLY A 100 18.70 3.75 3.48
N GLY A 101 17.39 3.44 3.34
CA GLY A 101 16.42 4.37 2.80
C GLY A 101 15.39 4.72 3.87
N TYR A 102 14.50 5.63 3.51
CA TYR A 102 13.38 5.98 4.35
C TYR A 102 12.20 6.44 3.49
N ILE A 103 11.02 6.37 4.09
CA ILE A 103 9.78 6.78 3.44
C ILE A 103 9.32 8.08 4.12
N GLU A 104 9.12 9.14 3.34
CA GLU A 104 8.63 10.42 3.86
C GLU A 104 7.11 10.49 3.83
N ALA A 105 6.49 9.92 2.80
CA ALA A 105 5.05 9.93 2.67
C ALA A 105 4.59 8.80 1.75
N VAL A 106 3.39 8.31 2.02
CA VAL A 106 2.69 7.40 1.11
C VAL A 106 1.34 8.03 0.84
N SER A 107 1.03 8.23 -0.42
CA SER A 107 -0.25 8.78 -0.84
C SER A 107 -0.85 7.90 -1.92
N GLY A 108 -2.14 8.01 -2.12
CA GLY A 108 -2.79 7.25 -3.15
C GLY A 108 -4.30 7.39 -3.15
N ALA A 109 -4.91 6.55 -3.97
CA ALA A 109 -6.35 6.50 -4.13
C ALA A 109 -6.77 5.06 -4.44
N PHE A 110 -8.03 4.75 -4.15
CA PHE A 110 -8.59 3.46 -4.50
C PHE A 110 -10.08 3.60 -4.83
N GLU A 111 -10.58 2.65 -5.60
CA GLU A 111 -12.00 2.58 -5.93
C GLU A 111 -12.46 1.15 -6.18
#